data_849f4559772f83df271180617e246777
#
_entry.id   849f4559772f83df271180617e246777
#
_cell.length_a   1.000
_cell.length_b   1.000
_cell.length_c   1.000
_cell.angle_alpha   90.00
_cell.angle_beta   90.00
_cell.angle_gamma   90.00
#
_symmetry.space_group_name_H-M   'P 1'
#
loop_
_entity.id
_entity.type
_entity.pdbx_description
1 polymer ?
#
loop_
_entity_poly.entity_id
_entity_poly.type
_entity_poly.pdbx_seq_one_letter_code
_entity_poly.pdbx_strand_id
1 'polypeptide(L)'
;MRKSLMALALFAVVALTAAGSTFSHNSSTPTLKGVVGPGYSIKLTKTGKKIQSLKAGTYKFVITDRSTYHNFTVEREKPSKPKLEKHLTGTAFTGTKTVELTLKPGSWSFYCSNHEAQMHGDFKVAK
;
A
#
# COMPACT_ATOMS: atom_id res chain seq x y z
N MET A 1 16.62 40.31 -75.45
CA MET A 1 16.45 40.63 -74.03
C MET A 1 15.51 39.62 -73.41
N ARG A 2 16.03 38.67 -72.66
CA ARG A 2 15.23 37.64 -71.96
C ARG A 2 15.29 37.94 -70.50
N LYS A 3 14.17 38.29 -69.92
CA LYS A 3 14.01 38.48 -68.45
C LYS A 3 13.72 37.13 -67.81
N SER A 4 14.66 36.59 -67.03
CA SER A 4 14.45 35.40 -66.23
C SER A 4 13.74 35.80 -64.93
N LEU A 5 12.56 35.27 -64.71
CA LEU A 5 11.85 35.34 -63.45
C LEU A 5 12.32 34.17 -62.56
N MET A 6 13.01 34.47 -61.48
CA MET A 6 13.35 33.54 -60.45
C MET A 6 12.14 33.39 -59.50
N ALA A 7 11.53 32.23 -59.51
CA ALA A 7 10.48 31.89 -58.51
C ALA A 7 11.15 31.41 -57.23
N LEU A 8 10.91 32.14 -56.15
CA LEU A 8 11.33 31.80 -54.80
C LEU A 8 10.31 30.84 -54.19
N ALA A 9 10.64 29.58 -54.05
CA ALA A 9 9.80 28.61 -53.36
C ALA A 9 10.03 28.72 -51.86
N LEU A 10 9.02 29.17 -51.15
CA LEU A 10 9.00 29.19 -49.68
C LEU A 10 8.63 27.81 -49.18
N PHE A 11 9.55 27.06 -48.57
CA PHE A 11 9.26 25.83 -47.85
C PHE A 11 8.83 26.19 -46.42
N ALA A 12 7.56 26.03 -46.14
CA ALA A 12 7.03 26.12 -44.78
C ALA A 12 7.32 24.80 -44.08
N VAL A 13 8.25 24.80 -43.12
CA VAL A 13 8.48 23.68 -42.22
C VAL A 13 7.42 23.72 -41.13
N VAL A 14 6.43 22.84 -41.20
CA VAL A 14 5.46 22.63 -40.12
C VAL A 14 6.13 21.75 -39.04
N ALA A 15 6.57 22.37 -37.97
CA ALA A 15 7.04 21.66 -36.79
C ALA A 15 5.84 21.07 -36.02
N LEU A 16 5.64 19.75 -36.15
CA LEU A 16 4.64 19.01 -35.42
C LEU A 16 5.15 18.81 -33.97
N THR A 17 4.74 19.68 -33.04
CA THR A 17 5.03 19.51 -31.63
C THR A 17 4.10 18.44 -31.07
N ALA A 18 4.62 17.21 -30.91
CA ALA A 18 3.95 16.16 -30.16
C ALA A 18 3.92 16.58 -28.69
N ALA A 19 2.78 17.08 -28.22
CA ALA A 19 2.52 17.27 -26.80
C ALA A 19 2.42 15.89 -26.15
N GLY A 20 3.52 15.42 -25.60
CA GLY A 20 3.55 14.21 -24.76
C GLY A 20 2.73 14.46 -23.50
N SER A 21 1.52 13.92 -23.43
CA SER A 21 0.72 13.90 -22.19
C SER A 21 1.43 12.99 -21.20
N THR A 22 2.17 13.56 -20.27
CA THR A 22 2.69 12.83 -19.12
C THR A 22 1.52 12.51 -18.20
N PHE A 23 0.98 11.29 -18.28
CA PHE A 23 0.05 10.80 -17.29
C PHE A 23 0.81 10.64 -15.98
N SER A 24 0.66 11.63 -15.09
CA SER A 24 1.11 11.50 -13.71
C SER A 24 0.24 10.44 -13.05
N HIS A 25 0.75 9.23 -12.92
CA HIS A 25 0.15 8.19 -12.09
C HIS A 25 0.29 8.64 -10.64
N ASN A 26 -0.72 9.35 -10.16
CA ASN A 26 -0.85 9.66 -8.74
C ASN A 26 -1.20 8.35 -8.01
N SER A 27 -0.19 7.51 -7.81
CA SER A 27 -0.33 6.24 -7.14
C SER A 27 -0.53 6.50 -5.65
N SER A 28 -1.79 6.62 -5.22
CA SER A 28 -2.11 6.72 -3.81
C SER A 28 -1.71 5.43 -3.10
N THR A 29 -1.03 5.54 -1.95
CA THR A 29 -0.65 4.39 -1.12
C THR A 29 -1.89 3.55 -0.79
N PRO A 30 -1.92 2.25 -1.14
CA PRO A 30 -3.09 1.42 -0.92
C PRO A 30 -3.36 1.24 0.58
N THR A 31 -4.64 1.23 0.94
CA THR A 31 -5.09 1.18 2.33
C THR A 31 -5.53 -0.23 2.72
N LEU A 32 -5.07 -0.68 3.88
CA LEU A 32 -5.53 -1.87 4.59
C LEU A 32 -6.28 -1.42 5.84
N LYS A 33 -7.44 -2.01 6.09
CA LYS A 33 -8.25 -1.71 7.29
C LYS A 33 -8.15 -2.86 8.28
N GLY A 34 -7.66 -2.57 9.48
CA GLY A 34 -7.61 -3.50 10.60
C GLY A 34 -8.64 -3.12 11.67
N VAL A 35 -9.21 -4.12 12.31
CA VAL A 35 -10.09 -3.96 13.47
C VAL A 35 -9.65 -4.96 14.53
N VAL A 36 -9.52 -4.51 15.76
CA VAL A 36 -9.28 -5.33 16.94
C VAL A 36 -10.35 -5.06 17.98
N GLY A 37 -10.94 -6.14 18.51
CA GLY A 37 -12.09 -6.07 19.40
C GLY A 37 -13.40 -5.68 18.67
N PRO A 38 -14.53 -5.63 19.45
CA PRO A 38 -14.63 -6.06 20.82
C PRO A 38 -14.45 -7.58 20.98
N GLY A 39 -14.16 -8.02 22.21
CA GLY A 39 -13.88 -9.42 22.49
C GLY A 39 -12.61 -9.92 21.83
N TYR A 40 -12.50 -11.22 21.63
CA TYR A 40 -11.33 -11.86 20.99
C TYR A 40 -11.46 -11.89 19.47
N SER A 41 -11.64 -10.72 18.86
CA SER A 41 -11.75 -10.59 17.40
C SER A 41 -10.65 -9.71 16.83
N ILE A 42 -10.10 -10.12 15.69
CA ILE A 42 -9.13 -9.35 14.92
C ILE A 42 -9.37 -9.57 13.43
N LYS A 43 -9.27 -8.51 12.63
CA LYS A 43 -9.49 -8.57 11.18
C LYS A 43 -8.53 -7.64 10.46
N LEU A 44 -8.11 -8.04 9.28
CA LEU A 44 -7.39 -7.20 8.32
C LEU A 44 -8.02 -7.38 6.93
N THR A 45 -8.42 -6.27 6.31
CA THR A 45 -9.12 -6.28 5.03
C THR A 45 -8.53 -5.27 4.05
N LYS A 46 -8.70 -5.55 2.77
CA LYS A 46 -8.48 -4.61 1.67
C LYS A 46 -9.77 -4.49 0.87
N THR A 47 -10.26 -3.26 0.67
CA THR A 47 -11.56 -3.02 0.02
C THR A 47 -12.72 -3.88 0.57
N GLY A 48 -12.74 -4.08 1.89
CA GLY A 48 -13.76 -4.87 2.60
C GLY A 48 -13.61 -6.39 2.53
N LYS A 49 -12.62 -6.90 1.80
CA LYS A 49 -12.37 -8.34 1.63
C LYS A 49 -11.21 -8.81 2.50
N LYS A 50 -11.31 -10.03 3.03
CA LYS A 50 -10.21 -10.71 3.73
C LYS A 50 -8.98 -10.79 2.82
N ILE A 51 -7.81 -10.47 3.38
CA ILE A 51 -6.55 -10.52 2.65
C ILE A 51 -6.03 -11.95 2.65
N GLN A 52 -5.69 -12.47 1.47
CA GLN A 52 -4.97 -13.73 1.29
C GLN A 52 -3.57 -13.47 0.76
N SER A 53 -3.42 -12.55 -0.17
CA SER A 53 -2.15 -12.19 -0.79
C SER A 53 -2.12 -10.70 -1.14
N LEU A 54 -0.94 -10.11 -1.01
CA LEU A 54 -0.62 -8.73 -1.40
C LEU A 54 0.65 -8.72 -2.24
N LYS A 55 0.87 -7.67 -3.01
CA LYS A 55 2.17 -7.38 -3.61
C LYS A 55 3.07 -6.71 -2.58
N ALA A 56 4.40 -6.91 -2.70
CA ALA A 56 5.36 -6.16 -1.89
C ALA A 56 5.24 -4.65 -2.16
N GLY A 57 5.38 -3.85 -1.13
CA GLY A 57 5.28 -2.40 -1.22
C GLY A 57 4.81 -1.76 0.07
N THR A 58 4.62 -0.45 0.02
CA THR A 58 4.15 0.33 1.16
C THR A 58 2.63 0.39 1.20
N TYR A 59 2.08 0.16 2.37
CA TYR A 59 0.64 0.17 2.65
C TYR A 59 0.34 1.08 3.83
N LYS A 60 -0.81 1.74 3.75
CA LYS A 60 -1.38 2.51 4.84
C LYS A 60 -2.32 1.59 5.64
N PHE A 61 -1.94 1.30 6.87
CA PHE A 61 -2.76 0.54 7.81
C PHE A 61 -3.62 1.49 8.61
N VAL A 62 -4.92 1.40 8.46
CA VAL A 62 -5.90 2.13 9.27
C VAL A 62 -6.50 1.15 10.25
N ILE A 63 -6.08 1.24 11.50
CA ILE A 63 -6.46 0.30 12.56
C ILE A 63 -7.46 0.95 13.49
N THR A 64 -8.64 0.34 13.61
CA THR A 64 -9.65 0.69 14.61
C THR A 64 -9.55 -0.30 15.77
N ASP A 65 -9.08 0.19 16.91
CA ASP A 65 -8.93 -0.57 18.13
C ASP A 65 -10.10 -0.26 19.07
N ARG A 66 -10.87 -1.28 19.40
CA ARG A 66 -12.08 -1.20 20.24
C ARG A 66 -11.88 -1.83 21.60
N SER A 67 -10.64 -2.02 22.01
CA SER A 67 -10.29 -2.73 23.24
C SER A 67 -9.21 -2.00 24.00
N THR A 68 -9.28 -2.04 25.32
CA THR A 68 -8.26 -1.47 26.23
C THR A 68 -7.23 -2.51 26.66
N TYR A 69 -7.28 -3.75 26.16
CA TYR A 69 -6.38 -4.85 26.54
C TYR A 69 -5.93 -5.73 25.38
N HIS A 70 -6.31 -5.39 24.16
CA HIS A 70 -5.80 -5.99 22.93
C HIS A 70 -4.92 -4.98 22.18
N ASN A 71 -4.15 -5.47 21.22
CA ASN A 71 -3.38 -4.64 20.29
C ASN A 71 -3.41 -5.25 18.89
N PHE A 72 -2.92 -4.49 17.93
CA PHE A 72 -2.75 -4.94 16.55
C PHE A 72 -1.27 -4.96 16.20
N THR A 73 -0.74 -6.16 16.01
CA THR A 73 0.65 -6.39 15.63
C THR A 73 0.71 -7.05 14.25
N VAL A 74 1.71 -6.71 13.47
CA VAL A 74 2.00 -7.32 12.16
C VAL A 74 3.43 -7.85 12.18
N GLU A 75 3.64 -9.08 11.73
CA GLU A 75 4.96 -9.71 11.71
C GLU A 75 5.17 -10.53 10.44
N ARG A 76 6.41 -10.50 9.92
CA ARG A 76 6.83 -11.42 8.87
C ARG A 76 7.37 -12.71 9.49
N GLU A 77 6.64 -13.79 9.32
CA GLU A 77 6.99 -15.12 9.81
C GLU A 77 8.11 -15.76 9.00
N LYS A 78 8.05 -15.62 7.69
CA LYS A 78 9.05 -16.20 6.77
C LYS A 78 9.39 -15.21 5.64
N PRO A 79 10.70 -15.01 5.39
CA PRO A 79 11.82 -15.43 6.22
C PRO A 79 11.80 -14.73 7.58
N SER A 80 12.17 -15.44 8.63
CA SER A 80 12.16 -14.91 10.01
C SER A 80 13.30 -13.92 10.30
N LYS A 81 14.31 -13.88 9.44
CA LYS A 81 15.45 -12.95 9.54
C LYS A 81 15.54 -12.05 8.30
N PRO A 82 15.82 -10.74 8.47
CA PRO A 82 15.72 -10.03 9.74
C PRO A 82 14.29 -10.03 10.27
N LYS A 83 14.12 -9.97 11.60
CA LYS A 83 12.78 -9.88 12.21
C LYS A 83 12.12 -8.58 11.77
N LEU A 84 10.91 -8.69 11.23
CA LEU A 84 10.08 -7.55 10.85
C LEU A 84 8.76 -7.67 11.61
N GLU A 85 8.68 -6.99 12.73
CA GLU A 85 7.51 -6.95 13.60
C GLU A 85 7.19 -5.50 13.94
N LYS A 86 5.92 -5.16 13.93
CA LYS A 86 5.44 -3.82 14.28
C LYS A 86 4.14 -3.90 15.07
N HIS A 87 4.14 -3.36 16.27
CA HIS A 87 2.91 -3.07 17.02
C HIS A 87 2.28 -1.80 16.45
N LEU A 88 1.15 -1.93 15.78
CA LEU A 88 0.45 -0.80 15.16
C LEU A 88 -0.38 -0.04 16.19
N THR A 89 -0.96 -0.74 17.17
CA THR A 89 -1.61 -0.15 18.35
C THR A 89 -1.04 -0.75 19.62
N GLY A 90 -1.08 0.02 20.70
CA GLY A 90 -0.73 -0.48 22.03
C GLY A 90 -1.95 -1.08 22.73
N THR A 91 -1.71 -1.88 23.78
CA THR A 91 -2.79 -2.54 24.54
C THR A 91 -3.72 -1.59 25.30
N ALA A 92 -3.21 -0.40 25.67
CA ALA A 92 -4.01 0.64 26.33
C ALA A 92 -4.66 1.64 25.36
N PHE A 93 -4.41 1.48 24.05
CA PHE A 93 -4.93 2.39 23.03
C PHE A 93 -6.35 1.98 22.61
N THR A 94 -7.23 2.96 22.48
CA THR A 94 -8.54 2.82 21.82
C THR A 94 -8.71 3.94 20.80
N GLY A 95 -9.41 3.67 19.72
CA GLY A 95 -9.67 4.63 18.65
C GLY A 95 -9.11 4.15 17.30
N THR A 96 -8.85 5.07 16.41
CA THR A 96 -8.32 4.78 15.07
C THR A 96 -6.93 5.37 14.91
N LYS A 97 -5.99 4.56 14.45
CA LYS A 97 -4.61 4.94 14.17
C LYS A 97 -4.22 4.54 12.76
N THR A 98 -3.53 5.44 12.07
CA THR A 98 -2.99 5.19 10.73
C THR A 98 -1.46 5.08 10.80
N VAL A 99 -0.92 3.99 10.26
CA VAL A 99 0.52 3.72 10.20
C VAL A 99 0.88 3.27 8.79
N GLU A 100 1.92 3.85 8.19
CA GLU A 100 2.49 3.32 6.95
C GLU A 100 3.55 2.26 7.27
N LEU A 101 3.49 1.15 6.54
CA LEU A 101 4.42 0.04 6.67
C LEU A 101 4.77 -0.54 5.31
N THR A 102 6.05 -0.74 5.07
CA THR A 102 6.54 -1.42 3.87
C THR A 102 6.59 -2.93 4.11
N LEU A 103 5.78 -3.65 3.34
CA LEU A 103 5.72 -5.10 3.37
C LEU A 103 6.71 -5.69 2.36
N LYS A 104 7.67 -6.45 2.85
CA LYS A 104 8.62 -7.22 2.03
C LYS A 104 8.03 -8.60 1.70
N PRO A 105 8.46 -9.25 0.60
CA PRO A 105 7.99 -10.59 0.27
C PRO A 105 8.15 -11.59 1.42
N GLY A 106 7.17 -12.47 1.55
CA GLY A 106 7.18 -13.51 2.56
C GLY A 106 5.80 -13.90 3.08
N SER A 107 5.80 -14.70 4.14
CA SER A 107 4.60 -15.04 4.91
C SER A 107 4.47 -14.08 6.07
N TRP A 108 3.30 -13.52 6.25
CA TRP A 108 3.00 -12.53 7.26
C TRP A 108 1.82 -12.95 8.11
N SER A 109 1.84 -12.54 9.36
CA SER A 109 0.71 -12.65 10.27
C SER A 109 0.32 -11.28 10.85
N PHE A 110 -0.92 -11.17 11.27
CA PHE A 110 -1.38 -10.09 12.14
C PHE A 110 -2.07 -10.72 13.35
N TYR A 111 -1.84 -10.17 14.53
CA TYR A 111 -2.29 -10.78 15.77
C TYR A 111 -2.36 -9.77 16.92
N CYS A 112 -3.02 -10.16 18.01
CA CYS A 112 -2.88 -9.52 19.31
C CYS A 112 -1.75 -10.20 20.08
N SER A 113 -0.74 -9.46 20.50
CA SER A 113 0.43 -10.03 21.17
C SER A 113 0.12 -10.73 22.51
N ASN A 114 -0.99 -10.36 23.17
CA ASN A 114 -1.42 -11.00 24.42
C ASN A 114 -2.29 -12.24 24.19
N HIS A 115 -2.88 -12.41 23.00
CA HIS A 115 -3.87 -13.45 22.70
C HIS A 115 -3.68 -14.05 21.30
N GLU A 116 -2.44 -14.26 20.89
CA GLU A 116 -2.10 -14.71 19.54
C GLU A 116 -2.84 -16.00 19.14
N ALA A 117 -2.99 -16.95 20.06
CA ALA A 117 -3.68 -18.21 19.78
C ALA A 117 -5.15 -18.02 19.36
N GLN A 118 -5.85 -17.03 19.91
CA GLN A 118 -7.26 -16.74 19.61
C GLN A 118 -7.44 -15.64 18.59
N MET A 119 -6.48 -14.73 18.48
CA MET A 119 -6.56 -13.50 17.70
C MET A 119 -5.41 -13.39 16.73
N HIS A 120 -5.50 -14.07 15.60
CA HIS A 120 -4.51 -13.98 14.52
C HIS A 120 -5.15 -14.21 13.14
N GLY A 121 -4.41 -13.84 12.12
CA GLY A 121 -4.67 -14.18 10.74
C GLY A 121 -3.40 -14.07 9.91
N ASP A 122 -3.36 -14.80 8.80
CA ASP A 122 -2.18 -14.93 7.95
C ASP A 122 -2.44 -14.43 6.54
N PHE A 123 -1.39 -13.95 5.89
CA PHE A 123 -1.41 -13.56 4.49
C PHE A 123 -0.03 -13.70 3.84
N LYS A 124 0.00 -13.71 2.52
CA LYS A 124 1.25 -13.77 1.74
C LYS A 124 1.55 -12.41 1.15
N VAL A 125 2.84 -12.10 1.03
CA VAL A 125 3.33 -10.96 0.27
C VAL A 125 4.22 -11.49 -0.84
N ALA A 126 3.80 -11.27 -2.08
CA ALA A 126 4.54 -11.64 -3.29
C ALA A 126 5.52 -10.53 -3.70
N LYS A 127 6.48 -10.88 -4.55
CA LYS A 127 7.42 -9.93 -5.17
C LYS A 127 6.69 -8.93 -6.07
#